data_f49cd230174442b464240c528fd9c630
#
_entry.id   f49cd230174442b464240c528fd9c630
#
_cell.length_a   1.000
_cell.length_b   1.000
_cell.length_c   1.000
_cell.angle_alpha   90.00
_cell.angle_beta   90.00
_cell.angle_gamma   90.00
#
_symmetry.space_group_name_H-M   'P 1'
#
loop_
_entity.id
_entity.type
_entity.pdbx_description
1 polymer ?
#
loop_
_entity_poly.entity_id
_entity_poly.type
_entity_poly.pdbx_seq_one_letter_code
_entity_poly.pdbx_strand_id
1 'polypeptide(L)'
;MFKIQGPILTAMDLDKGSDEILRQADALARSYNVKLSVCHVLPEIFAVRPLFPQLHLDEALKVFDLEAAVRDALLKRIRTVTAREPPRIEIEIEQGTVHAGILRAADNIGAGAVVIGGKVDHGGRHVLGSTAEHVVRYANCPVLVARPSPAGKVLAATDFSDPAFPAIEAGKAEARRRKADLTIIHAIDLLPVLSPFYEEFYGRPPMVFHDQMRTLWQQRLDECVHHYKAKGGGLLRDGPAAPAILSAAAELQAQLLVVGTHGRTGLSRIALGSVAEAVVRAAPCSVLTVRLV
;
A
#
# COMPACT_ATOMS: atom_id res chain seq x y z
N MET A 1 5.02 9.93 16.10
CA MET A 1 5.95 8.89 15.58
C MET A 1 5.13 7.71 15.11
N PHE A 2 5.21 7.37 13.84
CA PHE A 2 4.47 6.25 13.26
C PHE A 2 4.86 4.92 13.93
N LYS A 3 3.85 4.16 14.36
CA LYS A 3 4.01 2.82 14.94
C LYS A 3 2.87 1.94 14.44
N ILE A 4 3.20 0.75 14.05
CA ILE A 4 2.21 -0.30 13.80
C ILE A 4 1.93 -0.97 15.14
N GLN A 5 0.68 -0.91 15.57
CA GLN A 5 0.17 -1.56 16.78
C GLN A 5 -0.86 -2.59 16.35
N GLY A 6 -0.67 -3.82 16.77
CA GLY A 6 -1.50 -4.94 16.34
C GLY A 6 -0.83 -5.85 15.31
N PRO A 7 -1.44 -7.00 15.01
CA PRO A 7 -0.89 -7.98 14.09
C PRO A 7 -0.68 -7.44 12.68
N ILE A 8 0.29 -7.97 11.94
CA ILE A 8 0.39 -7.78 10.50
C ILE A 8 -0.44 -8.86 9.83
N LEU A 9 -1.47 -8.46 9.09
CA LEU A 9 -2.23 -9.37 8.25
C LEU A 9 -1.61 -9.44 6.87
N THR A 10 -1.43 -10.65 6.34
CA THR A 10 -1.12 -10.84 4.92
C THR A 10 -2.12 -11.79 4.28
N ALA A 11 -2.59 -11.46 3.08
CA ALA A 11 -3.44 -12.36 2.32
C ALA A 11 -2.58 -13.21 1.39
N MET A 12 -2.81 -14.52 1.39
CA MET A 12 -2.06 -15.48 0.60
C MET A 12 -2.95 -16.37 -0.23
N ASP A 13 -2.59 -16.53 -1.49
CA ASP A 13 -2.94 -17.71 -2.26
C ASP A 13 -1.87 -18.80 -2.04
N LEU A 14 -2.23 -20.07 -2.28
CA LEU A 14 -1.29 -21.21 -2.11
C LEU A 14 -0.26 -21.30 -3.25
N ASP A 15 -0.20 -20.31 -4.12
CA ASP A 15 0.76 -20.25 -5.22
C ASP A 15 2.15 -19.75 -4.79
N LYS A 16 3.14 -19.94 -5.67
CA LYS A 16 4.53 -19.50 -5.42
C LYS A 16 4.70 -17.97 -5.46
N GLY A 17 3.79 -17.25 -6.10
CA GLY A 17 3.85 -15.78 -6.21
C GLY A 17 3.68 -15.07 -4.87
N SER A 18 3.07 -15.73 -3.89
CA SER A 18 2.81 -15.19 -2.56
C SER A 18 4.03 -15.15 -1.61
N ASP A 19 5.15 -15.80 -1.96
CA ASP A 19 6.32 -15.88 -1.06
C ASP A 19 6.96 -14.54 -0.76
N GLU A 20 7.05 -13.67 -1.75
CA GLU A 20 7.64 -12.34 -1.55
C GLU A 20 6.76 -11.47 -0.66
N ILE A 21 5.45 -11.58 -0.82
CA ILE A 21 4.45 -10.89 0.01
C ILE A 21 4.62 -11.34 1.46
N LEU A 22 4.72 -12.65 1.67
CA LEU A 22 4.91 -13.24 2.98
C LEU A 22 6.24 -12.83 3.64
N ARG A 23 7.36 -12.76 2.86
CA ARG A 23 8.64 -12.27 3.38
C ARG A 23 8.55 -10.81 3.83
N GLN A 24 7.90 -9.94 3.05
CA GLN A 24 7.73 -8.53 3.41
C GLN A 24 6.82 -8.37 4.64
N ALA A 25 5.75 -9.15 4.75
CA ALA A 25 4.88 -9.17 5.92
C ALA A 25 5.62 -9.65 7.17
N ASP A 26 6.40 -10.72 7.06
CA ASP A 26 7.22 -11.24 8.15
C ASP A 26 8.29 -10.24 8.61
N ALA A 27 8.99 -9.61 7.66
CA ALA A 27 9.98 -8.58 7.97
C ALA A 27 9.34 -7.38 8.70
N LEU A 28 8.12 -6.99 8.29
CA LEU A 28 7.37 -5.94 8.95
C LEU A 28 6.98 -6.36 10.37
N ALA A 29 6.39 -7.55 10.54
CA ALA A 29 5.97 -8.08 11.84
C ALA A 29 7.13 -8.23 12.83
N ARG A 30 8.31 -8.70 12.36
CA ARG A 30 9.52 -8.78 13.20
C ARG A 30 9.98 -7.40 13.66
N SER A 31 9.98 -6.41 12.77
CA SER A 31 10.50 -5.06 13.07
C SER A 31 9.67 -4.34 14.11
N TYR A 32 8.37 -4.57 14.12
CA TYR A 32 7.45 -3.98 15.10
C TYR A 32 7.18 -4.91 16.29
N ASN A 33 7.80 -6.11 16.31
CA ASN A 33 7.62 -7.13 17.35
C ASN A 33 6.15 -7.49 17.58
N VAL A 34 5.40 -7.67 16.49
CA VAL A 34 3.98 -8.05 16.50
C VAL A 34 3.78 -9.42 15.87
N LYS A 35 2.59 -9.99 16.05
CA LYS A 35 2.20 -11.26 15.42
C LYS A 35 2.08 -11.09 13.90
N LEU A 36 2.29 -12.19 13.19
CA LEU A 36 1.98 -12.34 11.77
C LEU A 36 0.70 -13.16 11.64
N SER A 37 -0.33 -12.60 11.05
CA SER A 37 -1.57 -13.30 10.72
C SER A 37 -1.64 -13.49 9.21
N VAL A 38 -1.96 -14.71 8.79
CA VAL A 38 -2.06 -15.07 7.38
C VAL A 38 -3.52 -15.40 7.07
N CYS A 39 -4.10 -14.64 6.16
CA CYS A 39 -5.48 -14.84 5.71
C CYS A 39 -5.50 -15.59 4.37
N HIS A 40 -6.34 -16.60 4.30
CA HIS A 40 -6.74 -17.25 3.05
C HIS A 40 -8.27 -17.17 2.92
N VAL A 41 -8.75 -16.85 1.72
CA VAL A 41 -10.20 -16.76 1.49
C VAL A 41 -10.62 -17.88 0.57
N LEU A 42 -11.43 -18.77 1.11
CA LEU A 42 -12.04 -19.87 0.34
C LEU A 42 -13.17 -19.31 -0.54
N PRO A 43 -13.25 -19.75 -1.79
CA PRO A 43 -14.38 -19.40 -2.64
C PRO A 43 -15.68 -19.94 -2.07
N GLU A 44 -16.77 -19.24 -2.29
CA GLU A 44 -18.09 -19.66 -1.84
C GLU A 44 -18.62 -20.79 -2.75
N ILE A 45 -18.26 -22.01 -2.41
CA ILE A 45 -18.62 -23.22 -3.21
C ILE A 45 -20.15 -23.39 -3.28
N PHE A 46 -20.86 -22.90 -2.26
CA PHE A 46 -22.34 -22.95 -2.21
C PHE A 46 -23.03 -22.00 -3.21
N ALA A 47 -22.36 -21.00 -3.78
CA ALA A 47 -22.91 -20.19 -4.85
C ALA A 47 -23.18 -21.00 -6.13
N VAL A 48 -22.59 -22.18 -6.26
CA VAL A 48 -22.83 -23.11 -7.40
C VAL A 48 -24.07 -23.98 -7.17
N ARG A 49 -24.54 -24.09 -5.92
CA ARG A 49 -25.68 -24.96 -5.52
C ARG A 49 -26.97 -24.70 -6.28
N PRO A 50 -27.39 -23.45 -6.55
CA PRO A 50 -28.59 -23.17 -7.33
C PRO A 50 -28.50 -23.63 -8.79
N LEU A 51 -27.27 -23.74 -9.33
CA LEU A 51 -27.04 -24.13 -10.72
C LEU A 51 -27.01 -25.65 -10.90
N PHE A 52 -26.69 -26.40 -9.85
CA PHE A 52 -26.53 -27.85 -9.88
C PHE A 52 -27.12 -28.51 -8.63
N PRO A 53 -28.46 -28.44 -8.41
CA PRO A 53 -29.10 -28.98 -7.21
C PRO A 53 -28.97 -30.50 -7.06
N GLN A 54 -28.61 -31.21 -8.15
CA GLN A 54 -28.44 -32.67 -8.13
C GLN A 54 -27.07 -33.09 -7.58
N LEU A 55 -26.10 -32.18 -7.45
CA LEU A 55 -24.80 -32.46 -6.86
C LEU A 55 -24.94 -32.45 -5.32
N HIS A 56 -24.83 -33.62 -4.70
CA HIS A 56 -24.79 -33.77 -3.24
C HIS A 56 -23.43 -33.30 -2.71
N LEU A 57 -23.09 -32.02 -3.00
CA LEU A 57 -21.84 -31.39 -2.63
C LEU A 57 -21.60 -31.40 -1.11
N ASP A 58 -22.70 -31.36 -0.31
CA ASP A 58 -22.62 -31.37 1.15
C ASP A 58 -22.00 -32.66 1.70
N GLU A 59 -22.27 -33.80 1.08
CA GLU A 59 -21.72 -35.11 1.51
C GLU A 59 -20.25 -35.25 1.06
N ALA A 60 -19.94 -34.80 -0.15
CA ALA A 60 -18.57 -34.85 -0.66
C ALA A 60 -17.65 -33.85 0.10
N LEU A 61 -18.16 -32.68 0.51
CA LEU A 61 -17.41 -31.70 1.28
C LEU A 61 -17.27 -32.05 2.77
N LYS A 62 -18.21 -32.81 3.33
CA LYS A 62 -18.09 -33.32 4.71
C LYS A 62 -16.98 -34.37 4.86
N VAL A 63 -16.61 -35.06 3.79
CA VAL A 63 -15.51 -36.05 3.76
C VAL A 63 -14.16 -35.36 3.67
N PHE A 64 -14.10 -34.16 3.12
CA PHE A 64 -12.88 -33.36 3.00
C PHE A 64 -12.97 -32.17 3.94
N ASP A 65 -12.22 -32.19 5.03
CA ASP A 65 -11.99 -30.98 5.84
C ASP A 65 -11.05 -30.04 5.09
N LEU A 66 -11.64 -29.33 4.10
CA LEU A 66 -10.91 -28.40 3.23
C LEU A 66 -10.20 -27.31 4.04
N GLU A 67 -10.83 -26.87 5.13
CA GLU A 67 -10.25 -25.85 5.99
C GLU A 67 -9.00 -26.35 6.69
N ALA A 68 -9.03 -27.56 7.25
CA ALA A 68 -7.87 -28.17 7.87
C ALA A 68 -6.74 -28.40 6.87
N ALA A 69 -7.06 -28.89 5.67
CA ALA A 69 -6.08 -29.12 4.61
C ALA A 69 -5.39 -27.80 4.15
N VAL A 70 -6.18 -26.72 3.99
CA VAL A 70 -5.67 -25.41 3.64
C VAL A 70 -4.80 -24.84 4.78
N ARG A 71 -5.25 -24.98 6.03
CA ARG A 71 -4.50 -24.54 7.21
C ARG A 71 -3.13 -25.22 7.30
N ASP A 72 -3.07 -26.52 7.09
CA ASP A 72 -1.81 -27.28 7.09
C ASP A 72 -0.89 -26.88 5.94
N ALA A 73 -1.43 -26.69 4.74
CA ALA A 73 -0.67 -26.21 3.59
C ALA A 73 -0.08 -24.80 3.84
N LEU A 74 -0.87 -23.89 4.41
CA LEU A 74 -0.41 -22.55 4.80
C LEU A 74 0.69 -22.61 5.85
N LEU A 75 0.51 -23.39 6.92
CA LEU A 75 1.53 -23.56 7.96
C LEU A 75 2.83 -24.08 7.39
N LYS A 76 2.78 -25.11 6.55
CA LYS A 76 3.97 -25.64 5.87
C LYS A 76 4.67 -24.57 5.03
N ARG A 77 3.90 -23.77 4.27
CA ARG A 77 4.45 -22.71 3.45
C ARG A 77 5.09 -21.61 4.28
N ILE A 78 4.39 -21.15 5.34
CA ILE A 78 4.88 -20.11 6.23
C ILE A 78 6.21 -20.52 6.86
N ARG A 79 6.29 -21.75 7.39
CA ARG A 79 7.53 -22.30 7.97
C ARG A 79 8.68 -22.28 6.98
N THR A 80 8.40 -22.71 5.74
CA THR A 80 9.42 -22.78 4.69
C THR A 80 9.96 -21.38 4.33
N VAL A 81 9.09 -20.36 4.30
CA VAL A 81 9.44 -19.01 3.80
C VAL A 81 9.99 -18.14 4.91
N THR A 82 9.45 -18.22 6.13
CA THR A 82 9.74 -17.26 7.21
C THR A 82 10.50 -17.84 8.39
N ALA A 83 10.60 -19.18 8.50
CA ALA A 83 11.10 -19.90 9.66
C ALA A 83 10.37 -19.49 10.97
N ARG A 84 9.08 -19.10 10.90
CA ARG A 84 8.23 -18.82 12.06
C ARG A 84 7.46 -20.04 12.49
N GLU A 85 7.19 -20.10 13.80
CA GLU A 85 6.39 -21.13 14.44
C GLU A 85 5.29 -20.50 15.30
N PRO A 86 4.16 -21.18 15.55
CA PRO A 86 3.21 -20.80 16.58
C PRO A 86 3.90 -20.61 17.95
N PRO A 87 3.45 -19.71 18.82
CA PRO A 87 2.24 -18.88 18.72
C PRO A 87 2.42 -17.53 18.02
N ARG A 88 3.53 -17.30 17.32
CA ARG A 88 3.80 -16.02 16.63
C ARG A 88 3.14 -15.92 15.24
N ILE A 89 2.40 -16.95 14.84
CA ILE A 89 1.64 -17.04 13.60
C ILE A 89 0.20 -17.36 13.94
N GLU A 90 -0.72 -16.65 13.32
CA GLU A 90 -2.15 -16.96 13.32
C GLU A 90 -2.60 -17.17 11.88
N ILE A 91 -3.57 -18.05 11.66
CA ILE A 91 -4.15 -18.31 10.33
C ILE A 91 -5.63 -18.03 10.40
N GLU A 92 -6.05 -17.10 9.56
CA GLU A 92 -7.43 -16.70 9.35
C GLU A 92 -7.94 -17.34 8.06
N ILE A 93 -8.98 -18.15 8.15
CA ILE A 93 -9.65 -18.70 6.97
C ILE A 93 -11.02 -18.06 6.87
N GLU A 94 -11.21 -17.30 5.81
CA GLU A 94 -12.44 -16.60 5.50
C GLU A 94 -13.14 -17.26 4.32
N GLN A 95 -14.42 -16.98 4.14
CA GLN A 95 -15.21 -17.49 3.01
C GLN A 95 -15.85 -16.34 2.24
N GLY A 96 -16.01 -16.51 0.92
CA GLY A 96 -16.73 -15.59 0.05
C GLY A 96 -15.82 -14.75 -0.85
N THR A 97 -16.16 -13.48 -1.00
CA THR A 97 -15.40 -12.56 -1.87
C THR A 97 -14.05 -12.21 -1.26
N VAL A 98 -12.95 -12.39 -2.00
CA VAL A 98 -11.57 -12.31 -1.48
C VAL A 98 -11.29 -11.00 -0.77
N HIS A 99 -11.58 -9.85 -1.38
CA HIS A 99 -11.33 -8.56 -0.73
C HIS A 99 -12.16 -8.35 0.54
N ALA A 100 -13.42 -8.81 0.55
CA ALA A 100 -14.28 -8.67 1.72
C ALA A 100 -13.82 -9.58 2.87
N GLY A 101 -13.37 -10.80 2.57
CA GLY A 101 -12.76 -11.70 3.56
C GLY A 101 -11.50 -11.11 4.18
N ILE A 102 -10.59 -10.55 3.35
CA ILE A 102 -9.38 -9.89 3.85
C ILE A 102 -9.71 -8.72 4.79
N LEU A 103 -10.69 -7.88 4.43
CA LEU A 103 -11.09 -6.74 5.25
C LEU A 103 -11.74 -7.17 6.57
N ARG A 104 -12.61 -8.20 6.54
CA ARG A 104 -13.17 -8.78 7.77
C ARG A 104 -12.09 -9.36 8.67
N ALA A 105 -11.16 -10.16 8.12
CA ALA A 105 -10.06 -10.69 8.89
C ALA A 105 -9.21 -9.57 9.53
N ALA A 106 -8.92 -8.49 8.77
CA ALA A 106 -8.18 -7.35 9.27
C ALA A 106 -8.88 -6.66 10.44
N ASP A 107 -10.20 -6.43 10.31
CA ASP A 107 -10.99 -5.80 11.37
C ASP A 107 -11.12 -6.71 12.60
N ASN A 108 -11.39 -8.01 12.42
CA ASN A 108 -11.56 -8.98 13.50
C ASN A 108 -10.32 -9.11 14.40
N ILE A 109 -9.14 -9.12 13.81
CA ILE A 109 -7.88 -9.23 14.57
C ILE A 109 -7.34 -7.86 15.04
N GLY A 110 -7.97 -6.75 14.65
CA GLY A 110 -7.42 -5.42 14.89
C GLY A 110 -6.06 -5.23 14.21
N ALA A 111 -5.97 -5.55 12.92
CA ALA A 111 -4.70 -5.51 12.20
C ALA A 111 -4.04 -4.13 12.27
N GLY A 112 -2.76 -4.10 12.64
CA GLY A 112 -1.95 -2.89 12.65
C GLY A 112 -1.51 -2.46 11.25
N ALA A 113 -1.45 -3.41 10.30
CA ALA A 113 -1.28 -3.18 8.87
C ALA A 113 -1.69 -4.42 8.07
N VAL A 114 -2.07 -4.21 6.81
CA VAL A 114 -2.32 -5.29 5.83
C VAL A 114 -1.21 -5.29 4.80
N VAL A 115 -0.70 -6.47 4.45
CA VAL A 115 0.29 -6.67 3.38
C VAL A 115 -0.35 -7.53 2.30
N ILE A 116 -0.40 -7.01 1.08
CA ILE A 116 -1.00 -7.68 -0.07
C ILE A 116 -0.07 -7.60 -1.28
N GLY A 117 -0.25 -8.48 -2.24
CA GLY A 117 0.46 -8.44 -3.51
C GLY A 117 -0.28 -7.69 -4.60
N GLY A 118 0.48 -7.19 -5.57
CA GLY A 118 -0.06 -6.83 -6.88
C GLY A 118 -0.08 -8.04 -7.81
N LYS A 119 -0.81 -7.93 -8.94
CA LYS A 119 -0.70 -8.90 -10.04
C LYS A 119 0.48 -8.52 -10.95
N VAL A 120 1.03 -9.53 -11.63
CA VAL A 120 1.94 -9.32 -12.74
C VAL A 120 1.16 -9.60 -14.02
N ASP A 121 1.15 -8.68 -14.98
CA ASP A 121 0.49 -8.87 -16.26
C ASP A 121 1.32 -9.80 -17.18
N HIS A 122 0.76 -10.17 -18.32
CA HIS A 122 1.44 -11.02 -19.32
C HIS A 122 2.72 -10.40 -19.88
N GLY A 123 2.93 -9.10 -19.69
CA GLY A 123 4.15 -8.37 -20.08
C GLY A 123 5.17 -8.22 -18.95
N GLY A 124 4.97 -8.87 -17.80
CA GLY A 124 5.86 -8.78 -16.64
C GLY A 124 5.72 -7.48 -15.84
N ARG A 125 4.73 -6.63 -16.12
CA ARG A 125 4.50 -5.38 -15.39
C ARG A 125 3.63 -5.63 -14.17
N HIS A 126 4.01 -5.00 -13.06
CA HIS A 126 3.20 -5.03 -11.85
C HIS A 126 1.94 -4.16 -12.04
N VAL A 127 0.78 -4.78 -11.94
CA VAL A 127 -0.54 -4.13 -12.01
C VAL A 127 -1.28 -4.32 -10.70
N LEU A 128 -2.06 -3.32 -10.32
CA LEU A 128 -2.95 -3.46 -9.18
C LEU A 128 -4.14 -4.35 -9.57
N GLY A 129 -4.29 -5.49 -8.89
CA GLY A 129 -5.48 -6.32 -9.05
C GLY A 129 -6.68 -5.72 -8.31
N SER A 130 -7.91 -6.09 -8.74
CA SER A 130 -9.15 -5.60 -8.12
C SER A 130 -9.21 -5.84 -6.60
N THR A 131 -8.75 -7.00 -6.14
CA THR A 131 -8.66 -7.30 -4.70
C THR A 131 -7.78 -6.30 -3.96
N ALA A 132 -6.56 -6.04 -4.47
CA ALA A 132 -5.64 -5.10 -3.85
C ALA A 132 -6.19 -3.67 -3.87
N GLU A 133 -6.83 -3.26 -4.95
CA GLU A 133 -7.49 -1.95 -5.04
C GLU A 133 -8.57 -1.77 -3.97
N HIS A 134 -9.44 -2.77 -3.79
CA HIS A 134 -10.48 -2.72 -2.76
C HIS A 134 -9.89 -2.69 -1.35
N VAL A 135 -8.87 -3.52 -1.07
CA VAL A 135 -8.23 -3.52 0.24
C VAL A 135 -7.57 -2.18 0.54
N VAL A 136 -6.82 -1.59 -0.40
CA VAL A 136 -6.22 -0.26 -0.23
C VAL A 136 -7.28 0.81 0.02
N ARG A 137 -8.42 0.72 -0.65
CA ARG A 137 -9.51 1.69 -0.54
C ARG A 137 -10.25 1.61 0.78
N TYR A 138 -10.50 0.41 1.29
CA TYR A 138 -11.42 0.18 2.40
C TYR A 138 -10.78 -0.28 3.71
N ALA A 139 -9.49 -0.63 3.73
CA ALA A 139 -8.84 -1.01 4.99
C ALA A 139 -8.78 0.17 5.97
N ASN A 140 -9.02 -0.12 7.25
CA ASN A 140 -8.97 0.85 8.34
C ASN A 140 -7.54 1.07 8.89
N CYS A 141 -6.56 0.37 8.37
CA CYS A 141 -5.16 0.43 8.76
C CYS A 141 -4.25 0.67 7.54
N PRO A 142 -2.96 0.98 7.72
CA PRO A 142 -1.99 1.07 6.64
C PRO A 142 -1.95 -0.20 5.77
N VAL A 143 -1.82 -0.02 4.44
CA VAL A 143 -1.73 -1.14 3.51
C VAL A 143 -0.40 -1.08 2.75
N LEU A 144 0.38 -2.14 2.84
CA LEU A 144 1.58 -2.35 2.04
C LEU A 144 1.23 -3.21 0.82
N VAL A 145 1.25 -2.61 -0.36
CA VAL A 145 1.21 -3.35 -1.62
C VAL A 145 2.63 -3.78 -1.93
N ALA A 146 2.93 -5.04 -1.64
CA ALA A 146 4.25 -5.61 -1.79
C ALA A 146 4.59 -5.89 -3.25
N ARG A 147 5.78 -5.51 -3.66
CA ARG A 147 6.39 -5.81 -4.96
C ARG A 147 7.84 -6.20 -4.76
N PRO A 148 8.40 -7.08 -5.59
CA PRO A 148 9.85 -7.29 -5.63
C PRO A 148 10.52 -5.96 -5.94
N SER A 149 11.46 -5.56 -5.10
CA SER A 149 12.21 -4.32 -5.27
C SER A 149 13.63 -4.52 -4.77
N PRO A 150 14.65 -4.08 -5.51
CA PRO A 150 16.03 -4.07 -4.99
C PRO A 150 16.12 -3.17 -3.76
N ALA A 151 17.20 -3.32 -2.99
CA ALA A 151 17.51 -2.37 -1.94
C ALA A 151 17.72 -0.97 -2.54
N GLY A 152 17.10 0.05 -1.93
CA GLY A 152 17.11 1.40 -2.48
C GLY A 152 16.60 2.43 -1.48
N LYS A 153 16.21 3.59 -1.97
CA LYS A 153 15.69 4.70 -1.16
C LYS A 153 14.23 4.47 -0.75
N VAL A 154 13.81 5.14 0.33
CA VAL A 154 12.41 5.28 0.70
C VAL A 154 11.96 6.68 0.26
N LEU A 155 10.92 6.76 -0.55
CA LEU A 155 10.37 7.99 -1.06
C LEU A 155 9.00 8.25 -0.43
N ALA A 156 8.83 9.35 0.30
CA ALA A 156 7.56 9.76 0.89
C ALA A 156 7.01 10.96 0.16
N ALA A 157 5.78 10.86 -0.37
CA ALA A 157 5.13 11.95 -1.07
C ALA A 157 4.27 12.79 -0.12
N THR A 158 4.29 14.11 -0.33
CA THR A 158 3.50 15.06 0.45
C THR A 158 2.93 16.16 -0.45
N ASP A 159 1.72 16.60 -0.13
CA ASP A 159 1.13 17.83 -0.63
C ASP A 159 1.11 18.93 0.44
N PHE A 160 1.81 18.70 1.56
CA PHE A 160 1.87 19.53 2.77
C PHE A 160 0.53 19.74 3.48
N SER A 161 -0.48 18.94 3.18
CA SER A 161 -1.72 18.90 3.96
C SER A 161 -1.56 18.04 5.21
N ASP A 162 -2.38 18.29 6.23
CA ASP A 162 -2.36 17.49 7.45
C ASP A 162 -2.53 15.98 7.20
N PRO A 163 -3.41 15.53 6.26
CA PRO A 163 -3.53 14.12 5.91
C PRO A 163 -2.28 13.49 5.27
N ALA A 164 -1.36 14.29 4.74
CA ALA A 164 -0.12 13.79 4.12
C ALA A 164 1.03 13.58 5.13
N PHE A 165 1.03 14.26 6.28
CA PHE A 165 2.12 14.13 7.26
C PHE A 165 2.30 12.72 7.83
N PRO A 166 1.25 11.93 8.11
CA PRO A 166 1.40 10.54 8.51
C PRO A 166 2.21 9.69 7.52
N ALA A 167 2.14 9.99 6.21
CA ALA A 167 2.95 9.29 5.20
C ALA A 167 4.45 9.59 5.36
N ILE A 168 4.84 10.83 5.68
CA ILE A 168 6.23 11.17 5.95
C ILE A 168 6.72 10.47 7.24
N GLU A 169 5.90 10.45 8.29
CA GLU A 169 6.22 9.71 9.53
C GLU A 169 6.43 8.22 9.28
N ALA A 170 5.55 7.61 8.49
CA ALA A 170 5.67 6.22 8.09
C ALA A 170 6.93 5.99 7.22
N GLY A 171 7.19 6.88 6.27
CA GLY A 171 8.39 6.86 5.44
C GLY A 171 9.67 6.89 6.27
N LYS A 172 9.72 7.74 7.29
CA LYS A 172 10.84 7.82 8.24
C LYS A 172 11.02 6.52 9.03
N ALA A 173 9.92 5.93 9.51
CA ALA A 173 9.96 4.65 10.24
C ALA A 173 10.47 3.52 9.33
N GLU A 174 9.95 3.44 8.11
CA GLU A 174 10.34 2.44 7.11
C GLU A 174 11.78 2.62 6.62
N ALA A 175 12.25 3.85 6.44
CA ALA A 175 13.63 4.13 6.08
C ALA A 175 14.59 3.62 7.16
N ARG A 176 14.28 3.86 8.45
CA ARG A 176 15.07 3.31 9.58
C ARG A 176 15.07 1.78 9.57
N ARG A 177 13.90 1.16 9.40
CA ARG A 177 13.73 -0.29 9.37
C ARG A 177 14.53 -0.93 8.24
N ARG A 178 14.51 -0.32 7.07
CA ARG A 178 15.18 -0.81 5.85
C ARG A 178 16.65 -0.39 5.77
N LYS A 179 17.15 0.39 6.73
CA LYS A 179 18.49 0.99 6.72
C LYS A 179 18.74 1.79 5.43
N ALA A 180 17.75 2.53 5.01
CA ALA A 180 17.72 3.32 3.77
C ALA A 180 17.57 4.81 4.08
N ASP A 181 17.91 5.65 3.10
CA ASP A 181 17.67 7.09 3.21
C ASP A 181 16.22 7.43 2.84
N LEU A 182 15.62 8.33 3.62
CA LEU A 182 14.33 8.94 3.31
C LEU A 182 14.54 10.12 2.39
N THR A 183 13.83 10.15 1.27
CA THR A 183 13.65 11.33 0.42
C THR A 183 12.18 11.77 0.49
N ILE A 184 11.94 13.08 0.67
CA ILE A 184 10.59 13.64 0.67
C ILE A 184 10.35 14.28 -0.70
N ILE A 185 9.25 13.94 -1.36
CA ILE A 185 8.90 14.52 -2.67
C ILE A 185 7.63 15.34 -2.58
N HIS A 186 7.67 16.51 -3.22
CA HIS A 186 6.50 17.33 -3.53
C HIS A 186 6.44 17.62 -5.02
N ALA A 187 5.24 17.58 -5.61
CA ALA A 187 5.00 17.92 -7.00
C ALA A 187 4.20 19.23 -7.07
N ILE A 188 4.67 20.16 -7.89
CA ILE A 188 4.00 21.44 -8.15
C ILE A 188 3.19 21.28 -9.43
N ASP A 189 1.88 21.14 -9.30
CA ASP A 189 0.96 21.11 -10.43
C ASP A 189 0.32 22.50 -10.61
N LEU A 190 0.83 23.28 -11.55
CA LEU A 190 0.32 24.61 -11.90
C LEU A 190 -0.65 24.56 -13.10
N LEU A 191 -0.86 23.39 -13.72
CA LEU A 191 -1.74 23.25 -14.89
C LEU A 191 -3.16 23.80 -14.65
N PRO A 192 -3.79 23.63 -13.47
CA PRO A 192 -5.10 24.24 -13.22
C PRO A 192 -5.08 25.77 -13.26
N VAL A 193 -3.96 26.40 -12.88
CA VAL A 193 -3.78 27.87 -12.88
C VAL A 193 -3.39 28.39 -14.25
N LEU A 194 -2.76 27.52 -15.07
CA LEU A 194 -2.34 27.83 -16.44
C LEU A 194 -3.36 27.37 -17.49
N SER A 195 -4.58 26.97 -17.07
CA SER A 195 -5.60 26.53 -18.02
C SER A 195 -6.06 27.69 -18.91
N PRO A 196 -6.47 27.44 -20.18
CA PRO A 196 -6.99 28.49 -21.07
C PRO A 196 -8.14 29.26 -20.44
N PHE A 197 -8.98 28.63 -19.61
CA PHE A 197 -10.06 29.26 -18.87
C PHE A 197 -9.54 30.30 -17.87
N TYR A 198 -8.43 30.00 -17.16
CA TYR A 198 -7.83 30.92 -16.22
C TYR A 198 -7.19 32.11 -16.96
N GLU A 199 -6.50 31.83 -18.09
CA GLU A 199 -5.91 32.87 -18.95
C GLU A 199 -6.98 33.84 -19.50
N GLU A 200 -8.16 33.34 -19.85
CA GLU A 200 -9.27 34.14 -20.39
C GLU A 200 -9.83 35.13 -19.36
N PHE A 201 -9.96 34.75 -18.09
CA PHE A 201 -10.59 35.55 -17.04
C PHE A 201 -9.62 36.34 -16.20
N TYR A 202 -8.40 35.90 -16.03
CA TYR A 202 -7.41 36.46 -15.10
C TYR A 202 -6.08 36.86 -15.77
N GLY A 203 -5.93 36.58 -17.06
CA GLY A 203 -4.69 36.81 -17.79
C GLY A 203 -3.62 35.75 -17.48
N ARG A 204 -2.56 35.71 -18.30
CA ARG A 204 -1.41 34.81 -18.06
C ARG A 204 -0.71 35.21 -16.76
N PRO A 205 -0.50 34.26 -15.84
CA PRO A 205 0.34 34.53 -14.68
C PRO A 205 1.74 34.95 -15.15
N PRO A 206 2.33 36.02 -14.59
CA PRO A 206 3.70 36.38 -14.92
C PRO A 206 4.66 35.21 -14.65
N MET A 207 5.71 35.02 -15.46
CA MET A 207 6.76 34.01 -15.18
C MET A 207 7.35 34.15 -13.77
N VAL A 208 7.42 35.39 -13.26
CA VAL A 208 7.82 35.70 -11.87
C VAL A 208 6.96 34.96 -10.83
N PHE A 209 5.68 34.72 -11.12
CA PHE A 209 4.79 33.98 -10.22
C PHE A 209 5.20 32.51 -10.08
N HIS A 210 5.60 31.88 -11.17
CA HIS A 210 6.08 30.47 -11.14
C HIS A 210 7.35 30.35 -10.28
N ASP A 211 8.30 31.25 -10.47
CA ASP A 211 9.57 31.23 -9.73
C ASP A 211 9.36 31.53 -8.23
N GLN A 212 8.48 32.46 -7.91
CA GLN A 212 8.10 32.78 -6.54
C GLN A 212 7.42 31.56 -5.86
N MET A 213 6.46 30.92 -6.54
CA MET A 213 5.79 29.73 -6.03
C MET A 213 6.77 28.57 -5.83
N ARG A 214 7.67 28.35 -6.80
CA ARG A 214 8.70 27.33 -6.69
C ARG A 214 9.61 27.58 -5.48
N THR A 215 10.02 28.82 -5.25
CA THR A 215 10.85 29.21 -4.10
C THR A 215 10.12 28.93 -2.78
N LEU A 216 8.83 29.28 -2.67
CA LEU A 216 8.02 29.01 -1.47
C LEU A 216 7.87 27.51 -1.21
N TRP A 217 7.62 26.72 -2.24
CA TRP A 217 7.48 25.27 -2.10
C TRP A 217 8.82 24.62 -1.75
N GLN A 218 9.94 25.12 -2.29
CA GLN A 218 11.26 24.63 -1.92
C GLN A 218 11.56 24.91 -0.44
N GLN A 219 11.29 26.14 0.04
CA GLN A 219 11.46 26.46 1.46
C GLN A 219 10.63 25.53 2.37
N ARG A 220 9.37 25.31 2.01
CA ARG A 220 8.51 24.39 2.76
C ARG A 220 9.01 22.95 2.76
N LEU A 221 9.53 22.51 1.63
CA LEU A 221 10.14 21.18 1.52
C LEU A 221 11.39 21.07 2.37
N ASP A 222 12.25 22.09 2.38
CA ASP A 222 13.48 22.13 3.19
C ASP A 222 13.15 22.11 4.69
N GLU A 223 12.11 22.83 5.13
CA GLU A 223 11.59 22.77 6.49
C GLU A 223 11.15 21.33 6.86
N CYS A 224 10.43 20.65 5.97
CA CYS A 224 10.03 19.25 6.18
C CYS A 224 11.25 18.32 6.25
N VAL A 225 12.21 18.46 5.34
CA VAL A 225 13.45 17.68 5.32
C VAL A 225 14.20 17.83 6.64
N HIS A 226 14.34 19.05 7.13
CA HIS A 226 14.99 19.36 8.41
C HIS A 226 14.21 18.76 9.58
N HIS A 227 12.90 18.97 9.66
CA HIS A 227 12.04 18.50 10.74
C HIS A 227 12.06 16.97 10.85
N TYR A 228 11.91 16.28 9.72
CA TYR A 228 11.91 14.81 9.68
C TYR A 228 13.31 14.21 9.64
N LYS A 229 14.38 15.02 9.50
CA LYS A 229 15.76 14.59 9.34
C LYS A 229 15.90 13.61 8.17
N ALA A 230 15.34 13.96 7.03
CA ALA A 230 15.33 13.12 5.83
C ALA A 230 16.72 13.17 5.17
N LYS A 231 17.52 12.12 5.34
CA LYS A 231 18.90 12.07 4.83
C LYS A 231 18.99 12.07 3.31
N GLY A 232 17.98 11.58 2.62
CA GLY A 232 17.89 11.61 1.16
C GLY A 232 17.47 12.97 0.60
N GLY A 233 17.20 13.96 1.48
CA GLY A 233 16.83 15.32 1.10
C GLY A 233 15.39 15.47 0.63
N GLY A 234 15.11 16.63 0.04
CA GLY A 234 13.84 17.00 -0.60
C GLY A 234 13.94 16.95 -2.11
N LEU A 235 12.88 16.54 -2.76
CA LEU A 235 12.77 16.51 -4.21
C LEU A 235 11.52 17.28 -4.65
N LEU A 236 11.73 18.44 -5.28
CA LEU A 236 10.67 19.23 -5.86
C LEU A 236 10.58 18.91 -7.36
N ARG A 237 9.38 18.58 -7.83
CA ARG A 237 9.11 18.26 -9.24
C ARG A 237 7.99 19.14 -9.77
N ASP A 238 8.10 19.54 -11.02
CA ASP A 238 7.04 20.26 -11.73
C ASP A 238 6.14 19.25 -12.47
N GLY A 239 4.86 19.55 -12.54
CA GLY A 239 3.85 18.77 -13.26
C GLY A 239 2.91 17.96 -12.38
N PRO A 240 2.03 17.16 -13.01
CA PRO A 240 1.03 16.36 -12.31
C PRO A 240 1.66 15.41 -11.29
N ALA A 241 1.07 15.35 -10.08
CA ALA A 241 1.69 14.72 -8.93
C ALA A 241 2.00 13.23 -9.14
N ALA A 242 1.05 12.45 -9.67
CA ALA A 242 1.27 11.00 -9.82
C ALA A 242 2.38 10.66 -10.81
N PRO A 243 2.42 11.19 -12.04
CA PRO A 243 3.56 11.00 -12.96
C PRO A 243 4.89 11.45 -12.37
N ALA A 244 4.95 12.60 -11.70
CA ALA A 244 6.16 13.14 -11.10
C ALA A 244 6.71 12.21 -10.00
N ILE A 245 5.83 11.69 -9.13
CA ILE A 245 6.20 10.75 -8.07
C ILE A 245 6.70 9.42 -8.66
N LEU A 246 6.02 8.90 -9.68
CA LEU A 246 6.38 7.63 -10.32
C LEU A 246 7.73 7.72 -11.06
N SER A 247 7.97 8.82 -11.78
CA SER A 247 9.27 9.09 -12.43
C SER A 247 10.39 9.16 -11.41
N ALA A 248 10.19 9.94 -10.34
CA ALA A 248 11.17 10.05 -9.27
C ALA A 248 11.45 8.70 -8.58
N ALA A 249 10.43 7.86 -8.39
CA ALA A 249 10.60 6.53 -7.82
C ALA A 249 11.47 5.63 -8.70
N ALA A 250 11.30 5.71 -10.03
CA ALA A 250 12.12 4.97 -10.99
C ALA A 250 13.55 5.51 -11.05
N GLU A 251 13.72 6.83 -11.17
CA GLU A 251 15.03 7.51 -11.21
C GLU A 251 15.89 7.21 -9.97
N LEU A 252 15.27 7.25 -8.79
CA LEU A 252 15.92 7.02 -7.51
C LEU A 252 16.06 5.54 -7.16
N GLN A 253 15.56 4.64 -7.99
CA GLN A 253 15.47 3.21 -7.70
C GLN A 253 14.85 2.95 -6.32
N ALA A 254 13.72 3.61 -6.05
CA ALA A 254 13.07 3.50 -4.76
C ALA A 254 12.67 2.06 -4.46
N GLN A 255 12.96 1.58 -3.25
CA GLN A 255 12.46 0.28 -2.78
C GLN A 255 11.05 0.38 -2.17
N LEU A 256 10.67 1.57 -1.74
CA LEU A 256 9.37 1.85 -1.15
C LEU A 256 8.92 3.27 -1.47
N LEU A 257 7.70 3.38 -1.96
CA LEU A 257 6.92 4.63 -2.00
C LEU A 257 5.97 4.67 -0.81
N VAL A 258 5.85 5.83 -0.16
CA VAL A 258 4.88 6.05 0.91
C VAL A 258 3.99 7.22 0.53
N VAL A 259 2.68 6.99 0.55
CA VAL A 259 1.67 8.01 0.17
C VAL A 259 0.54 8.06 1.19
N GLY A 260 -0.02 9.23 1.42
CA GLY A 260 -1.27 9.38 2.14
C GLY A 260 -2.46 8.90 1.29
N THR A 261 -3.49 8.33 1.90
CA THR A 261 -4.70 7.94 1.17
C THR A 261 -5.56 9.15 0.78
N HIS A 262 -5.38 10.29 1.43
CA HIS A 262 -6.09 11.54 1.19
C HIS A 262 -5.09 12.69 1.06
N GLY A 263 -5.49 13.75 0.38
CA GLY A 263 -4.75 15.00 0.23
C GLY A 263 -5.65 16.20 0.50
N ARG A 264 -5.28 17.37 -0.05
CA ARG A 264 -5.94 18.66 0.16
C ARG A 264 -7.45 18.68 -0.07
N THR A 265 -7.98 17.83 -0.94
CA THR A 265 -9.41 17.82 -1.30
C THR A 265 -10.31 17.19 -0.25
N GLY A 266 -9.75 16.47 0.73
CA GLY A 266 -10.47 15.98 1.91
C GLY A 266 -11.78 15.22 1.67
N LEU A 267 -12.05 14.80 0.42
CA LEU A 267 -13.28 14.15 0.03
C LEU A 267 -13.43 12.82 0.76
N SER A 268 -14.48 12.71 1.51
CA SER A 268 -15.02 11.60 2.30
C SER A 268 -14.03 10.50 2.78
N ARG A 269 -14.14 10.10 4.02
CA ARG A 269 -13.30 9.04 4.68
C ARG A 269 -13.24 7.69 3.94
N ILE A 270 -13.97 7.53 2.84
CA ILE A 270 -14.15 6.27 2.08
C ILE A 270 -13.43 6.30 0.73
N ALA A 271 -13.03 7.46 0.21
CA ALA A 271 -12.42 7.55 -1.12
C ALA A 271 -10.89 7.53 -1.05
N LEU A 272 -10.25 6.67 -1.84
CA LEU A 272 -8.81 6.74 -2.11
C LEU A 272 -8.55 7.94 -3.03
N GLY A 273 -7.62 8.81 -2.66
CA GLY A 273 -7.25 9.98 -3.46
C GLY A 273 -6.67 9.58 -4.83
N SER A 274 -6.94 10.38 -5.85
CA SER A 274 -6.53 10.10 -7.24
C SER A 274 -5.02 9.89 -7.40
N VAL A 275 -4.20 10.65 -6.68
CA VAL A 275 -2.74 10.50 -6.69
C VAL A 275 -2.34 9.17 -6.05
N ALA A 276 -2.91 8.84 -4.87
CA ALA A 276 -2.64 7.57 -4.19
C ALA A 276 -3.04 6.37 -5.06
N GLU A 277 -4.23 6.42 -5.68
CA GLU A 277 -4.71 5.38 -6.58
C GLU A 277 -3.76 5.18 -7.77
N ALA A 278 -3.39 6.27 -8.46
CA ALA A 278 -2.49 6.21 -9.61
C ALA A 278 -1.10 5.68 -9.21
N VAL A 279 -0.56 6.12 -8.07
CA VAL A 279 0.72 5.65 -7.54
C VAL A 279 0.66 4.17 -7.19
N VAL A 280 -0.35 3.72 -6.44
CA VAL A 280 -0.50 2.31 -6.07
C VAL A 280 -0.64 1.43 -7.31
N ARG A 281 -1.31 1.90 -8.35
CA ARG A 281 -1.51 1.15 -9.61
C ARG A 281 -0.23 0.99 -10.41
N ALA A 282 0.61 2.03 -10.49
CA ALA A 282 1.71 2.11 -11.47
C ALA A 282 3.13 2.14 -10.87
N ALA A 283 3.29 2.09 -9.54
CA ALA A 283 4.60 2.18 -8.92
C ALA A 283 5.54 1.04 -9.33
N PRO A 284 6.83 1.32 -9.57
CA PRO A 284 7.83 0.30 -9.89
C PRO A 284 8.30 -0.51 -8.68
N CYS A 285 7.90 -0.11 -7.48
CA CYS A 285 8.32 -0.69 -6.20
C CYS A 285 7.13 -0.92 -5.26
N SER A 286 7.38 -1.45 -4.07
CA SER A 286 6.36 -1.56 -3.03
C SER A 286 5.77 -0.18 -2.67
N VAL A 287 4.47 -0.15 -2.34
CA VAL A 287 3.78 1.09 -1.94
C VAL A 287 3.12 0.89 -0.59
N LEU A 288 3.44 1.76 0.37
CA LEU A 288 2.75 1.86 1.65
C LEU A 288 1.75 3.02 1.60
N THR A 289 0.48 2.70 1.72
CA THR A 289 -0.57 3.71 1.87
C THR A 289 -0.87 3.94 3.35
N VAL A 290 -0.93 5.19 3.76
CA VAL A 290 -1.16 5.58 5.15
C VAL A 290 -2.38 6.48 5.23
N ARG A 291 -3.27 6.15 6.16
CA ARG A 291 -4.47 6.94 6.42
C ARG A 291 -4.26 7.80 7.67
N LEU A 292 -4.81 9.01 7.68
CA LEU A 292 -4.98 9.78 8.90
C LEU A 292 -6.12 9.10 9.71
N VAL A 293 -5.80 8.66 10.90
CA VAL A 293 -6.76 8.08 11.85
C VAL A 293 -7.29 9.18 12.75
#